data_a4e22d48c28ced1c6cc6151f9d427b7d
#
_entry.id   a4e22d48c28ced1c6cc6151f9d427b7d
#
_cell.length_a   1.000
_cell.length_b   1.000
_cell.length_c   1.000
_cell.angle_alpha   90.00
_cell.angle_beta   90.00
_cell.angle_gamma   90.00
#
_symmetry.space_group_name_H-M   'P 1'
#
loop_
_entity.id
_entity.type
_entity.pdbx_description
1 polymer ?
#
loop_
_entity_poly.entity_id
_entity_poly.type
_entity_poly.pdbx_seq_one_letter_code
_entity_poly.pdbx_strand_id
1 'polypeptide(L)'
;MHSFKILALACAITAGTAATAQAQEVVNLYSARHYATDEALYNNFTKATGIKINRVDSDDAGIVARLKAEGAASPADVVLMVDAARLYRGEKDNLFLPIRSAKLEEVIPANLRAQPEADGGITWFGLSTRARVIAYNKAKVNAEDVDSYEKLADPKNKGKICIRSASHPYNLSLFGAVTEHIGEAKAQQWLQGVKDNLARPPKGGDTDQIKAVAAGECDIAVTNSYYFARLMRSSNPDDVAVANKVSVVFPNQSSWGTHLNIAGGAVAKYSKNKDNAVKFLEYLASPEAQTYFANGNNEWPAAKNVQTDNPALKAMTQDKPFKSETIPISAVGSNMAKVQQMLDRAGFQ
;
A
#
# COMPACT_ATOMS: atom_id res chain seq x y z
N MET A 1 -38.07 62.88 -64.92
CA MET A 1 -36.72 62.40 -64.72
C MET A 1 -36.56 62.05 -63.25
N HIS A 2 -36.78 60.75 -62.86
CA HIS A 2 -36.70 60.29 -61.48
C HIS A 2 -35.57 59.27 -61.42
N SER A 3 -34.49 59.59 -60.70
CA SER A 3 -33.33 58.73 -60.48
C SER A 3 -33.60 57.80 -59.31
N PHE A 4 -33.65 56.48 -59.59
CA PHE A 4 -33.66 55.44 -58.58
C PHE A 4 -32.25 55.22 -58.05
N LYS A 5 -32.02 55.43 -56.77
CA LYS A 5 -30.83 54.96 -56.04
C LYS A 5 -31.06 53.60 -55.52
N ILE A 6 -30.28 52.65 -56.00
CA ILE A 6 -30.24 51.24 -55.47
C ILE A 6 -29.28 51.23 -54.26
N LEU A 7 -29.84 50.89 -53.10
CA LEU A 7 -29.09 50.69 -51.85
C LEU A 7 -28.67 49.25 -51.79
N ALA A 8 -27.39 48.91 -51.93
CA ALA A 8 -26.84 47.59 -51.79
C ALA A 8 -26.61 47.32 -50.31
N LEU A 9 -27.36 46.34 -49.73
CA LEU A 9 -27.24 45.87 -48.36
C LEU A 9 -26.17 44.77 -48.33
N ALA A 10 -24.97 45.06 -47.79
CA ALA A 10 -23.90 44.06 -47.58
C ALA A 10 -24.20 43.28 -46.31
N CYS A 11 -24.65 42.00 -46.43
CA CYS A 11 -24.69 41.06 -45.34
C CYS A 11 -23.28 40.59 -44.98
N ALA A 12 -22.73 41.06 -43.88
CA ALA A 12 -21.51 40.53 -43.30
C ALA A 12 -21.85 39.22 -42.56
N ILE A 13 -21.44 38.08 -43.11
CA ILE A 13 -21.54 36.78 -42.46
C ILE A 13 -20.37 36.70 -41.48
N THR A 14 -20.64 36.96 -40.18
CA THR A 14 -19.69 36.63 -39.09
C THR A 14 -19.68 35.14 -38.89
N ALA A 15 -18.68 34.44 -39.42
CA ALA A 15 -18.38 33.06 -39.08
C ALA A 15 -17.92 33.02 -37.62
N GLY A 16 -18.84 32.75 -36.72
CA GLY A 16 -18.52 32.45 -35.33
C GLY A 16 -17.76 31.16 -35.27
N THR A 17 -16.48 31.19 -34.96
CA THR A 17 -15.70 30.00 -34.56
C THR A 17 -16.28 29.50 -33.24
N ALA A 18 -17.13 28.50 -33.32
CA ALA A 18 -17.55 27.73 -32.13
C ALA A 18 -16.29 27.04 -31.58
N ALA A 19 -15.64 27.65 -30.60
CA ALA A 19 -14.65 26.95 -29.79
C ALA A 19 -15.40 25.78 -29.12
N THR A 20 -15.18 24.58 -29.62
CA THR A 20 -15.61 23.36 -28.93
C THR A 20 -14.90 23.36 -27.59
N ALA A 21 -15.59 23.65 -26.52
CA ALA A 21 -15.10 23.46 -25.17
C ALA A 21 -14.82 21.95 -25.03
N GLN A 22 -13.56 21.57 -25.18
CA GLN A 22 -13.14 20.20 -24.92
C GLN A 22 -13.38 19.93 -23.44
N ALA A 23 -14.26 18.97 -23.15
CA ALA A 23 -14.53 18.57 -21.77
C ALA A 23 -13.19 18.23 -21.11
N GLN A 24 -12.91 18.84 -19.96
CA GLN A 24 -11.67 18.58 -19.24
C GLN A 24 -11.58 17.09 -18.89
N GLU A 25 -10.50 16.43 -19.32
CA GLU A 25 -10.24 15.04 -18.99
C GLU A 25 -10.06 14.89 -17.47
N VAL A 26 -10.66 13.85 -16.90
CA VAL A 26 -10.67 13.61 -15.46
C VAL A 26 -10.33 12.17 -15.13
N VAL A 27 -9.85 11.95 -13.90
CA VAL A 27 -9.80 10.68 -13.19
C VAL A 27 -10.48 10.87 -11.84
N ASN A 28 -11.54 10.11 -11.59
CA ASN A 28 -12.19 10.06 -10.28
C ASN A 28 -11.50 8.99 -9.43
N LEU A 29 -10.74 9.44 -8.47
CA LEU A 29 -9.89 8.62 -7.61
C LEU A 29 -10.58 8.33 -6.28
N TYR A 30 -10.80 7.04 -5.97
CA TYR A 30 -11.19 6.59 -4.64
C TYR A 30 -9.97 6.05 -3.91
N SER A 31 -9.54 6.72 -2.83
CA SER A 31 -8.27 6.45 -2.18
C SER A 31 -8.43 6.11 -0.70
N ALA A 32 -7.88 4.97 -0.31
CA ALA A 32 -7.65 4.62 1.08
C ALA A 32 -6.23 5.01 1.57
N ARG A 33 -5.45 5.65 0.71
CA ARG A 33 -4.15 6.21 1.09
C ARG A 33 -4.37 7.50 1.87
N HIS A 34 -3.78 7.58 3.06
CA HIS A 34 -3.99 8.67 4.02
C HIS A 34 -2.74 9.56 4.20
N TYR A 35 -1.90 9.61 3.16
CA TYR A 35 -0.68 10.43 3.19
C TYR A 35 -0.95 11.80 2.57
N ALA A 36 -0.80 12.87 3.38
CA ALA A 36 -0.90 14.24 2.87
C ALA A 36 0.13 14.53 1.77
N THR A 37 1.25 13.80 1.79
CA THR A 37 2.30 13.86 0.77
C THR A 37 1.83 13.42 -0.62
N ASP A 38 0.83 12.53 -0.74
CA ASP A 38 0.33 12.05 -2.04
C ASP A 38 -0.29 13.17 -2.90
N GLU A 39 -0.67 14.31 -2.31
CA GLU A 39 -1.20 15.46 -3.04
C GLU A 39 -0.24 15.97 -4.13
N ALA A 40 1.05 15.98 -3.84
CA ALA A 40 2.04 16.40 -4.82
C ALA A 40 2.13 15.44 -6.02
N LEU A 41 1.96 14.13 -5.81
CA LEU A 41 1.88 13.15 -6.90
C LEU A 41 0.70 13.44 -7.84
N TYR A 42 -0.46 13.72 -7.28
CA TYR A 42 -1.66 13.99 -8.06
C TYR A 42 -1.55 15.31 -8.84
N ASN A 43 -0.99 16.33 -8.22
CA ASN A 43 -0.73 17.61 -8.86
C ASN A 43 0.30 17.49 -9.99
N ASN A 44 1.37 16.71 -9.81
CA ASN A 44 2.37 16.46 -10.84
C ASN A 44 1.77 15.71 -12.04
N PHE A 45 0.94 14.70 -11.81
CA PHE A 45 0.21 14.02 -12.86
C PHE A 45 -0.68 14.99 -13.66
N THR A 46 -1.47 15.80 -12.98
CA THR A 46 -2.34 16.79 -13.62
C THR A 46 -1.52 17.79 -14.44
N LYS A 47 -0.40 18.26 -13.89
CA LYS A 47 0.51 19.21 -14.59
C LYS A 47 1.13 18.59 -15.85
N ALA A 48 1.50 17.31 -15.79
CA ALA A 48 2.13 16.60 -16.89
C ALA A 48 1.15 16.21 -18.02
N THR A 49 -0.11 15.94 -17.68
CA THR A 49 -1.07 15.35 -18.61
C THR A 49 -2.26 16.24 -18.97
N GLY A 50 -2.54 17.28 -18.16
CA GLY A 50 -3.79 18.04 -18.23
C GLY A 50 -5.00 17.33 -17.64
N ILE A 51 -4.88 16.06 -17.23
CA ILE A 51 -5.97 15.27 -16.66
C ILE A 51 -6.15 15.65 -15.19
N LYS A 52 -7.35 16.08 -14.81
CA LYS A 52 -7.67 16.46 -13.43
C LYS A 52 -7.96 15.24 -12.57
N ILE A 53 -7.45 15.22 -11.34
CA ILE A 53 -7.80 14.22 -10.33
C ILE A 53 -8.93 14.76 -9.44
N ASN A 54 -10.07 14.08 -9.43
CA ASN A 54 -11.14 14.30 -8.45
C ASN A 54 -11.06 13.20 -7.40
N ARG A 55 -10.71 13.55 -6.15
CA ARG A 55 -10.41 12.57 -5.10
C ARG A 55 -11.53 12.43 -4.09
N VAL A 56 -11.80 11.20 -3.70
CA VAL A 56 -12.62 10.80 -2.56
C VAL A 56 -11.76 9.95 -1.64
N ASP A 57 -11.56 10.41 -0.41
CA ASP A 57 -10.80 9.71 0.60
C ASP A 57 -11.72 9.01 1.60
N SER A 58 -11.38 7.78 1.96
CA SER A 58 -12.00 7.02 3.03
C SER A 58 -11.01 5.93 3.50
N ASP A 59 -11.35 5.19 4.55
CA ASP A 59 -10.62 3.95 4.83
C ASP A 59 -10.98 2.88 3.78
N ASP A 60 -10.21 1.80 3.73
CA ASP A 60 -10.43 0.73 2.74
C ASP A 60 -11.83 0.11 2.82
N ALA A 61 -12.39 -0.04 4.02
CA ALA A 61 -13.74 -0.60 4.20
C ALA A 61 -14.80 0.34 3.64
N GLY A 62 -14.65 1.64 3.87
CA GLY A 62 -15.51 2.69 3.32
C GLY A 62 -15.46 2.75 1.80
N ILE A 63 -14.26 2.64 1.19
CA ILE A 63 -14.11 2.58 -0.27
C ILE A 63 -14.85 1.35 -0.84
N VAL A 64 -14.65 0.17 -0.26
CA VAL A 64 -15.33 -1.06 -0.72
C VAL A 64 -16.83 -0.95 -0.57
N ALA A 65 -17.32 -0.47 0.59
CA ALA A 65 -18.75 -0.30 0.83
C ALA A 65 -19.38 0.67 -0.18
N ARG A 66 -18.69 1.78 -0.46
CA ARG A 66 -19.14 2.79 -1.41
C ARG A 66 -19.21 2.25 -2.84
N LEU A 67 -18.17 1.58 -3.32
CA LEU A 67 -18.16 0.96 -4.65
C LEU A 67 -19.30 -0.05 -4.82
N LYS A 68 -19.58 -0.86 -3.79
CA LYS A 68 -20.71 -1.80 -3.80
C LYS A 68 -22.07 -1.11 -3.84
N ALA A 69 -22.23 -0.05 -3.05
CA ALA A 69 -23.49 0.70 -2.98
C ALA A 69 -23.77 1.45 -4.29
N GLU A 70 -22.77 2.05 -4.90
CA GLU A 70 -22.87 2.78 -6.16
C GLU A 70 -23.04 1.84 -7.37
N GLY A 71 -22.45 0.64 -7.34
CA GLY A 71 -22.53 -0.35 -8.41
C GLY A 71 -22.16 0.23 -9.77
N ALA A 72 -22.99 -0.01 -10.80
CA ALA A 72 -22.76 0.50 -12.16
C ALA A 72 -22.90 2.03 -12.30
N ALA A 73 -23.46 2.71 -11.30
CA ALA A 73 -23.55 4.16 -11.25
C ALA A 73 -22.32 4.83 -10.62
N SER A 74 -21.34 4.03 -10.14
CA SER A 74 -20.13 4.58 -9.54
C SER A 74 -19.38 5.49 -10.53
N PRO A 75 -18.99 6.70 -10.10
CA PRO A 75 -18.13 7.56 -10.89
C PRO A 75 -16.65 7.18 -10.80
N ALA A 76 -16.27 6.26 -9.93
CA ALA A 76 -14.88 5.91 -9.68
C ALA A 76 -14.17 5.38 -10.94
N ASP A 77 -12.98 5.88 -11.21
CA ASP A 77 -12.12 5.42 -12.30
C ASP A 77 -10.93 4.62 -11.75
N VAL A 78 -10.30 5.10 -10.68
CA VAL A 78 -9.17 4.44 -10.03
C VAL A 78 -9.46 4.24 -8.55
N VAL A 79 -9.05 3.09 -8.05
CA VAL A 79 -9.10 2.73 -6.63
C VAL A 79 -7.67 2.51 -6.13
N LEU A 80 -7.27 3.21 -5.06
CA LEU A 80 -6.01 2.98 -4.36
C LEU A 80 -6.28 2.40 -2.97
N MET A 81 -5.65 1.27 -2.68
CA MET A 81 -5.77 0.55 -1.39
C MET A 81 -4.43 0.28 -0.74
N VAL A 82 -4.41 0.16 0.57
CA VAL A 82 -3.20 0.05 1.41
C VAL A 82 -3.12 -1.30 2.08
N ASP A 83 -3.23 -2.35 1.37
CA ASP A 83 -2.94 -3.73 1.79
C ASP A 83 -3.31 -4.70 0.67
N ALA A 84 -2.44 -5.68 0.42
CA ALA A 84 -2.67 -6.72 -0.58
C ALA A 84 -3.96 -7.49 -0.37
N ALA A 85 -4.28 -7.76 0.88
CA ALA A 85 -5.48 -8.50 1.25
C ALA A 85 -6.77 -7.76 0.89
N ARG A 86 -6.73 -6.44 0.94
CA ARG A 86 -7.85 -5.59 0.55
C ARG A 86 -8.00 -5.51 -0.96
N LEU A 87 -6.89 -5.44 -1.69
CA LEU A 87 -6.89 -5.55 -3.15
C LEU A 87 -7.44 -6.90 -3.59
N TYR A 88 -6.97 -7.99 -2.98
CA TYR A 88 -7.50 -9.33 -3.23
C TYR A 88 -9.00 -9.42 -2.95
N ARG A 89 -9.47 -8.85 -1.85
CA ARG A 89 -10.90 -8.83 -1.51
C ARG A 89 -11.69 -8.05 -2.55
N GLY A 90 -11.22 -6.87 -2.97
CA GLY A 90 -11.85 -6.07 -4.03
C GLY A 90 -11.95 -6.83 -5.35
N GLU A 91 -10.92 -7.59 -5.70
CA GLU A 91 -10.93 -8.51 -6.85
C GLU A 91 -12.03 -9.59 -6.70
N LYS A 92 -12.08 -10.30 -5.57
CA LYS A 92 -13.08 -11.34 -5.29
C LYS A 92 -14.52 -10.79 -5.26
N ASP A 93 -14.68 -9.56 -4.84
CA ASP A 93 -15.97 -8.86 -4.85
C ASP A 93 -16.29 -8.26 -6.24
N ASN A 94 -15.46 -8.53 -7.27
CA ASN A 94 -15.61 -8.06 -8.67
C ASN A 94 -15.75 -6.54 -8.78
N LEU A 95 -14.94 -5.80 -8.01
CA LEU A 95 -14.94 -4.34 -7.97
C LEU A 95 -13.96 -3.71 -8.97
N PHE A 96 -13.09 -4.51 -9.57
CA PHE A 96 -12.02 -4.05 -10.46
C PHE A 96 -12.23 -4.52 -11.88
N LEU A 97 -11.80 -3.71 -12.83
CA LEU A 97 -11.76 -4.01 -14.25
C LEU A 97 -10.39 -4.59 -14.59
N PRO A 98 -10.30 -5.81 -15.15
CA PRO A 98 -9.04 -6.31 -15.65
C PRO A 98 -8.53 -5.42 -16.80
N ILE A 99 -7.26 -5.05 -16.73
CA ILE A 99 -6.61 -4.23 -17.76
C ILE A 99 -5.35 -4.92 -18.29
N ARG A 100 -4.93 -4.54 -19.49
CA ARG A 100 -3.62 -4.86 -20.05
C ARG A 100 -2.84 -3.57 -20.21
N SER A 101 -1.65 -3.55 -19.64
CA SER A 101 -0.70 -2.47 -19.84
C SER A 101 0.71 -3.06 -19.88
N ALA A 102 1.28 -3.10 -21.09
CA ALA A 102 2.64 -3.59 -21.28
C ALA A 102 3.64 -2.85 -20.37
N LYS A 103 3.42 -1.55 -20.16
CA LYS A 103 4.27 -0.72 -19.30
C LYS A 103 4.17 -1.13 -17.83
N LEU A 104 2.96 -1.34 -17.28
CA LEU A 104 2.79 -1.80 -15.90
C LEU A 104 3.34 -3.23 -15.73
N GLU A 105 3.10 -4.10 -16.69
CA GLU A 105 3.56 -5.49 -16.66
C GLU A 105 5.08 -5.62 -16.75
N GLU A 106 5.72 -4.72 -17.50
CA GLU A 106 7.17 -4.64 -17.60
C GLU A 106 7.82 -4.22 -16.28
N VAL A 107 7.30 -3.15 -15.65
CA VAL A 107 7.96 -2.52 -14.50
C VAL A 107 7.55 -3.10 -13.15
N ILE A 108 6.30 -3.58 -12.99
CA ILE A 108 5.84 -4.18 -11.72
C ILE A 108 6.08 -5.69 -11.71
N PRO A 109 6.84 -6.22 -10.75
CA PRO A 109 7.10 -7.66 -10.63
C PRO A 109 5.81 -8.49 -10.54
N ALA A 110 5.82 -9.70 -11.11
CA ALA A 110 4.65 -10.57 -11.13
C ALA A 110 4.12 -10.95 -9.73
N ASN A 111 5.01 -11.06 -8.74
CA ASN A 111 4.62 -11.33 -7.36
C ASN A 111 3.99 -10.13 -6.63
N LEU A 112 4.06 -8.93 -7.20
CA LEU A 112 3.48 -7.69 -6.64
C LEU A 112 2.22 -7.22 -7.39
N ARG A 113 1.58 -8.07 -8.17
CA ARG A 113 0.34 -7.77 -8.90
C ARG A 113 -0.61 -8.97 -8.87
N ALA A 114 -1.87 -8.75 -9.24
CA ALA A 114 -2.84 -9.83 -9.39
C ALA A 114 -2.35 -10.87 -10.40
N GLN A 115 -2.78 -12.13 -10.22
CA GLN A 115 -2.58 -13.15 -11.24
C GLN A 115 -3.37 -12.77 -12.48
N PRO A 116 -2.82 -12.96 -13.69
CA PRO A 116 -3.55 -12.70 -14.92
C PRO A 116 -4.81 -13.55 -15.02
N GLU A 117 -5.89 -12.95 -15.49
CA GLU A 117 -7.09 -13.69 -15.90
C GLU A 117 -6.85 -14.51 -17.19
N ALA A 118 -7.81 -15.33 -17.60
CA ALA A 118 -7.67 -16.21 -18.76
C ALA A 118 -7.37 -15.46 -20.07
N ASP A 119 -7.84 -14.22 -20.19
CA ASP A 119 -7.54 -13.32 -21.31
C ASP A 119 -6.24 -12.53 -21.12
N GLY A 120 -5.54 -12.71 -20.01
CA GLY A 120 -4.31 -12.02 -19.64
C GLY A 120 -4.53 -10.64 -18.98
N GLY A 121 -5.76 -10.26 -18.67
CA GLY A 121 -6.06 -9.03 -17.94
C GLY A 121 -5.60 -9.12 -16.48
N ILE A 122 -5.15 -8.01 -15.90
CA ILE A 122 -4.67 -7.90 -14.51
C ILE A 122 -5.55 -6.90 -13.78
N THR A 123 -6.10 -7.30 -12.64
CA THR A 123 -7.10 -6.53 -11.91
C THR A 123 -6.49 -5.43 -11.03
N TRP A 124 -5.27 -5.62 -10.51
CA TRP A 124 -4.57 -4.62 -9.68
C TRP A 124 -3.06 -4.77 -9.75
N PHE A 125 -2.35 -3.70 -9.42
CA PHE A 125 -0.89 -3.59 -9.43
C PHE A 125 -0.41 -2.99 -8.11
N GLY A 126 0.67 -3.55 -7.54
CA GLY A 126 1.41 -2.94 -6.44
C GLY A 126 2.16 -1.70 -6.92
N LEU A 127 2.06 -0.62 -6.15
CA LEU A 127 2.65 0.67 -6.51
C LEU A 127 3.76 1.10 -5.54
N SER A 128 3.71 0.63 -4.31
CA SER A 128 4.79 0.78 -3.34
C SER A 128 4.81 -0.43 -2.41
N THR A 129 5.96 -0.68 -1.77
CA THR A 129 6.12 -1.80 -0.85
C THR A 129 6.57 -1.32 0.53
N ARG A 130 6.21 -2.09 1.56
CA ARG A 130 6.70 -1.94 2.93
C ARG A 130 7.02 -3.29 3.52
N ALA A 131 8.12 -3.36 4.25
CA ALA A 131 8.51 -4.58 4.97
C ALA A 131 7.79 -4.66 6.31
N ARG A 132 7.37 -5.85 6.71
CA ARG A 132 6.90 -6.12 8.06
C ARG A 132 8.10 -6.49 8.92
N VAL A 133 8.66 -5.52 9.63
CA VAL A 133 9.90 -5.66 10.41
C VAL A 133 9.62 -5.98 11.87
N ILE A 134 10.61 -6.52 12.57
CA ILE A 134 10.57 -6.66 14.01
C ILE A 134 11.40 -5.52 14.61
N ALA A 135 10.74 -4.66 15.38
CA ALA A 135 11.35 -3.59 16.15
C ALA A 135 11.70 -4.12 17.55
N TYR A 136 12.86 -3.76 18.06
CA TYR A 136 13.33 -4.24 19.35
C TYR A 136 14.11 -3.19 20.13
N ASN A 137 14.09 -3.27 21.45
CA ASN A 137 14.92 -2.45 22.32
C ASN A 137 16.36 -2.92 22.28
N LYS A 138 17.23 -2.15 21.61
CA LYS A 138 18.65 -2.54 21.37
C LYS A 138 19.52 -2.63 22.62
N ALA A 139 19.04 -2.14 23.76
CA ALA A 139 19.74 -2.30 25.05
C ALA A 139 19.37 -3.60 25.77
N LYS A 140 18.28 -4.29 25.37
CA LYS A 140 17.73 -5.46 26.08
C LYS A 140 17.64 -6.72 25.24
N VAL A 141 17.61 -6.60 23.90
CA VAL A 141 17.40 -7.71 22.97
C VAL A 141 18.50 -7.69 21.93
N ASN A 142 19.10 -8.86 21.65
CA ASN A 142 20.03 -9.01 20.54
C ASN A 142 19.25 -9.23 19.24
N ALA A 143 19.73 -8.68 18.13
CA ALA A 143 19.11 -8.82 16.81
C ALA A 143 18.89 -10.31 16.43
N GLU A 144 19.84 -11.16 16.77
CA GLU A 144 19.79 -12.61 16.49
C GLU A 144 18.66 -13.33 17.24
N ASP A 145 18.15 -12.77 18.35
CA ASP A 145 17.04 -13.33 19.11
C ASP A 145 15.69 -13.10 18.44
N VAL A 146 15.63 -12.22 17.45
CA VAL A 146 14.42 -11.77 16.76
C VAL A 146 14.58 -11.70 15.24
N ASP A 147 15.55 -12.41 14.67
CA ASP A 147 15.90 -12.37 13.24
C ASP A 147 14.96 -13.19 12.33
N SER A 148 13.93 -13.84 12.90
CA SER A 148 12.89 -14.51 12.15
C SER A 148 11.52 -14.36 12.82
N TYR A 149 10.44 -14.46 12.01
CA TYR A 149 9.08 -14.42 12.57
C TYR A 149 8.79 -15.62 13.47
N GLU A 150 9.40 -16.77 13.17
CA GLU A 150 9.26 -17.98 13.97
C GLU A 150 9.74 -17.77 15.40
N LYS A 151 10.81 -16.99 15.60
CA LYS A 151 11.37 -16.67 16.93
C LYS A 151 10.43 -15.82 17.81
N LEU A 152 9.42 -15.17 17.24
CA LEU A 152 8.40 -14.47 18.04
C LEU A 152 7.62 -15.44 18.95
N ALA A 153 7.50 -16.71 18.57
CA ALA A 153 6.84 -17.75 19.37
C ALA A 153 7.79 -18.46 20.36
N ASP A 154 9.08 -18.15 20.35
CA ASP A 154 10.04 -18.75 21.30
C ASP A 154 9.68 -18.37 22.74
N PRO A 155 9.56 -19.34 23.67
CA PRO A 155 9.24 -19.08 25.09
C PRO A 155 10.17 -18.08 25.81
N LYS A 156 11.41 -17.90 25.31
CA LYS A 156 12.34 -16.89 25.86
C LYS A 156 11.83 -15.46 25.70
N ASN A 157 10.89 -15.24 24.79
CA ASN A 157 10.25 -13.94 24.53
C ASN A 157 8.97 -13.72 25.33
N LYS A 158 8.66 -14.57 26.31
CA LYS A 158 7.47 -14.46 27.16
C LYS A 158 7.41 -13.10 27.86
N GLY A 159 6.26 -12.43 27.71
CA GLY A 159 6.02 -11.11 28.29
C GLY A 159 6.81 -9.95 27.66
N LYS A 160 7.36 -10.15 26.45
CA LYS A 160 8.20 -9.14 25.79
C LYS A 160 7.59 -8.52 24.54
N ILE A 161 6.51 -9.08 23.98
CA ILE A 161 6.00 -8.66 22.65
C ILE A 161 4.83 -7.69 22.79
N CYS A 162 4.89 -6.59 22.07
CA CYS A 162 3.77 -5.70 21.78
C CYS A 162 3.34 -5.84 20.32
N ILE A 163 2.05 -5.88 20.10
CA ILE A 163 1.45 -5.96 18.78
C ILE A 163 0.16 -5.13 18.73
N ARG A 164 -0.18 -4.59 17.58
CA ARG A 164 -1.52 -4.06 17.30
C ARG A 164 -2.52 -5.22 17.20
N SER A 165 -3.83 -4.93 17.11
CA SER A 165 -4.86 -5.98 16.95
C SER A 165 -4.40 -7.07 15.97
N ALA A 166 -4.54 -8.33 16.39
CA ALA A 166 -4.16 -9.49 15.58
C ALA A 166 -5.01 -9.59 14.31
N SER A 167 -6.29 -9.18 14.37
CA SER A 167 -7.21 -9.14 13.24
C SER A 167 -6.99 -7.92 12.31
N HIS A 168 -6.04 -7.03 12.62
CA HIS A 168 -5.73 -5.93 11.73
C HIS A 168 -5.14 -6.44 10.40
N PRO A 169 -5.51 -5.90 9.23
CA PRO A 169 -5.04 -6.37 7.93
C PRO A 169 -3.53 -6.60 7.83
N TYR A 170 -2.70 -5.72 8.40
CA TYR A 170 -1.23 -5.88 8.37
C TYR A 170 -0.75 -7.15 9.08
N ASN A 171 -1.40 -7.53 10.16
CA ASN A 171 -1.08 -8.76 10.87
C ASN A 171 -1.70 -9.98 10.17
N LEU A 172 -2.93 -9.86 9.67
CA LEU A 172 -3.54 -10.92 8.86
C LEU A 172 -2.68 -11.25 7.63
N SER A 173 -2.14 -10.23 6.96
CA SER A 173 -1.22 -10.43 5.82
C SER A 173 0.06 -11.15 6.25
N LEU A 174 0.72 -10.73 7.32
CA LEU A 174 1.90 -11.41 7.85
C LEU A 174 1.58 -12.85 8.24
N PHE A 175 0.49 -13.07 8.97
CA PHE A 175 0.10 -14.40 9.45
C PHE A 175 -0.27 -15.32 8.27
N GLY A 176 -0.87 -14.75 7.22
CA GLY A 176 -1.11 -15.45 5.96
C GLY A 176 0.19 -15.87 5.27
N ALA A 177 1.18 -14.99 5.22
CA ALA A 177 2.49 -15.30 4.67
C ALA A 177 3.20 -16.39 5.48
N VAL A 178 3.22 -16.27 6.81
CA VAL A 178 3.79 -17.31 7.69
C VAL A 178 3.07 -18.65 7.46
N THR A 179 1.75 -18.64 7.30
CA THR A 179 0.97 -19.86 7.03
C THR A 179 1.38 -20.53 5.72
N GLU A 180 1.64 -19.75 4.66
CA GLU A 180 2.14 -20.28 3.39
C GLU A 180 3.51 -20.94 3.54
N HIS A 181 4.41 -20.33 4.31
CA HIS A 181 5.78 -20.82 4.45
C HIS A 181 5.93 -22.03 5.35
N ILE A 182 5.18 -22.11 6.47
CA ILE A 182 5.36 -23.17 7.46
C ILE A 182 4.18 -24.16 7.55
N GLY A 183 3.10 -23.91 6.83
CA GLY A 183 1.87 -24.72 6.84
C GLY A 183 0.94 -24.43 8.01
N GLU A 184 -0.36 -24.71 7.85
CA GLU A 184 -1.41 -24.32 8.78
C GLU A 184 -1.19 -24.82 10.21
N ALA A 185 -0.83 -26.12 10.36
CA ALA A 185 -0.67 -26.72 11.69
C ALA A 185 0.44 -26.06 12.52
N LYS A 186 1.59 -25.78 11.89
CA LYS A 186 2.70 -25.07 12.56
C LYS A 186 2.36 -23.59 12.77
N ALA A 187 1.67 -22.97 11.83
CA ALA A 187 1.25 -21.57 11.96
C ALA A 187 0.24 -21.40 13.12
N GLN A 188 -0.66 -22.36 13.35
CA GLN A 188 -1.55 -22.34 14.51
C GLN A 188 -0.78 -22.40 15.84
N GLN A 189 0.25 -23.25 15.92
CA GLN A 189 1.12 -23.34 17.10
C GLN A 189 1.93 -22.05 17.29
N TRP A 190 2.45 -21.49 16.19
CA TRP A 190 3.18 -20.25 16.20
C TRP A 190 2.32 -19.08 16.67
N LEU A 191 1.08 -18.94 16.18
CA LEU A 191 0.15 -17.90 16.63
C LEU A 191 -0.13 -18.00 18.14
N GLN A 192 -0.30 -19.22 18.65
CA GLN A 192 -0.46 -19.44 20.10
C GLN A 192 0.78 -19.00 20.86
N GLY A 193 1.98 -19.37 20.41
CA GLY A 193 3.24 -18.97 21.04
C GLY A 193 3.45 -17.46 21.01
N VAL A 194 3.13 -16.78 19.90
CA VAL A 194 3.18 -15.30 19.82
C VAL A 194 2.21 -14.69 20.85
N LYS A 195 0.97 -15.19 20.93
CA LYS A 195 -0.01 -14.72 21.91
C LYS A 195 0.49 -14.90 23.34
N ASP A 196 1.06 -16.07 23.67
CA ASP A 196 1.57 -16.38 25.02
C ASP A 196 2.77 -15.51 25.41
N ASN A 197 3.46 -14.93 24.42
CA ASN A 197 4.61 -14.06 24.60
C ASN A 197 4.27 -12.56 24.66
N LEU A 198 2.99 -12.20 24.59
CA LEU A 198 2.58 -10.80 24.70
C LEU A 198 2.88 -10.21 26.06
N ALA A 199 3.43 -9.00 26.08
CA ALA A 199 3.61 -8.19 27.30
C ALA A 199 2.27 -7.61 27.81
N ARG A 200 1.33 -7.39 26.89
CA ARG A 200 0.01 -6.85 27.15
C ARG A 200 -0.98 -7.22 26.04
N PRO A 201 -2.29 -7.06 26.28
CA PRO A 201 -3.28 -7.22 25.20
C PRO A 201 -2.97 -6.30 24.00
N PRO A 202 -3.27 -6.74 22.76
CA PRO A 202 -3.09 -5.93 21.57
C PRO A 202 -3.83 -4.59 21.67
N LYS A 203 -3.18 -3.48 21.33
CA LYS A 203 -3.77 -2.13 21.30
C LYS A 203 -2.96 -1.17 20.46
N GLY A 204 -3.58 -0.09 19.99
CA GLY A 204 -2.92 1.00 19.27
C GLY A 204 -2.45 0.62 17.86
N GLY A 205 -1.74 1.52 17.22
CA GLY A 205 -1.15 1.36 15.90
C GLY A 205 0.33 0.97 15.93
N ASP A 206 0.96 0.83 14.76
CA ASP A 206 2.39 0.44 14.67
C ASP A 206 3.34 1.45 15.33
N THR A 207 3.05 2.75 15.22
CA THR A 207 3.84 3.79 15.92
C THR A 207 3.76 3.61 17.44
N ASP A 208 2.58 3.26 17.96
CA ASP A 208 2.40 3.04 19.41
C ASP A 208 3.19 1.83 19.89
N GLN A 209 3.34 0.79 19.04
CA GLN A 209 4.17 -0.36 19.38
C GLN A 209 5.66 0.04 19.48
N ILE A 210 6.16 0.84 18.52
CA ILE A 210 7.55 1.32 18.56
C ILE A 210 7.79 2.19 19.80
N LYS A 211 6.85 3.08 20.12
CA LYS A 211 6.92 3.93 21.33
C LYS A 211 6.87 3.11 22.61
N ALA A 212 6.07 2.04 22.65
CA ALA A 212 6.01 1.12 23.79
C ALA A 212 7.34 0.38 24.02
N VAL A 213 8.02 -0.04 22.94
CA VAL A 213 9.37 -0.62 23.02
C VAL A 213 10.38 0.39 23.56
N ALA A 214 10.37 1.63 23.09
CA ALA A 214 11.26 2.68 23.58
C ALA A 214 11.00 3.06 25.05
N ALA A 215 9.76 2.95 25.51
CA ALA A 215 9.34 3.20 26.88
C ALA A 215 9.60 2.01 27.82
N GLY A 216 9.91 0.82 27.28
CA GLY A 216 10.13 -0.41 28.06
C GLY A 216 8.85 -1.10 28.53
N GLU A 217 7.69 -0.78 27.97
CA GLU A 217 6.42 -1.51 28.17
C GLU A 217 6.52 -2.93 27.58
N CYS A 218 7.27 -3.08 26.51
CA CYS A 218 7.68 -4.34 25.90
C CYS A 218 9.11 -4.18 25.33
N ASP A 219 9.72 -5.29 24.93
CA ASP A 219 11.08 -5.26 24.38
C ASP A 219 11.11 -5.51 22.87
N ILE A 220 10.01 -6.06 22.32
CA ILE A 220 9.87 -6.49 20.92
C ILE A 220 8.52 -6.03 20.40
N ALA A 221 8.47 -5.60 19.14
CA ALA A 221 7.22 -5.29 18.46
C ALA A 221 7.27 -5.66 16.96
N VAL A 222 6.10 -5.91 16.38
CA VAL A 222 5.94 -6.11 14.93
C VAL A 222 5.33 -4.86 14.32
N THR A 223 5.99 -4.27 13.32
CA THR A 223 5.59 -3.00 12.71
C THR A 223 5.91 -2.95 11.23
N ASN A 224 5.20 -2.11 10.49
CA ASN A 224 5.63 -1.77 9.13
C ASN A 224 6.82 -0.81 9.17
N SER A 225 7.76 -1.03 8.29
CA SER A 225 9.04 -0.32 8.21
C SER A 225 8.93 1.21 8.12
N TYR A 226 7.95 1.71 7.36
CA TYR A 226 7.79 3.16 7.15
C TYR A 226 7.42 3.94 8.43
N TYR A 227 6.82 3.29 9.43
CA TYR A 227 6.55 3.95 10.71
C TYR A 227 7.85 4.24 11.47
N PHE A 228 8.79 3.29 11.47
CA PHE A 228 10.09 3.51 12.09
C PHE A 228 10.90 4.55 11.31
N ALA A 229 10.93 4.46 9.97
CA ALA A 229 11.57 5.46 9.13
C ALA A 229 11.00 6.87 9.34
N ARG A 230 9.70 7.00 9.59
CA ARG A 230 9.04 8.28 9.91
C ARG A 230 9.56 8.85 11.22
N LEU A 231 9.70 8.03 12.27
CA LEU A 231 10.27 8.47 13.54
C LEU A 231 11.73 8.92 13.40
N MET A 232 12.52 8.19 12.61
CA MET A 232 13.92 8.58 12.33
C MET A 232 14.05 9.93 11.63
N ARG A 233 13.08 10.29 10.79
CA ARG A 233 13.04 11.54 10.00
C ARG A 233 12.18 12.64 10.61
N SER A 234 11.63 12.41 11.79
CA SER A 234 10.75 13.38 12.43
C SER A 234 11.54 14.64 12.84
N SER A 235 10.91 15.80 12.70
CA SER A 235 11.42 17.05 13.27
C SER A 235 11.15 17.17 14.78
N ASN A 236 10.31 16.29 15.34
CA ASN A 236 10.03 16.24 16.78
C ASN A 236 11.16 15.48 17.50
N PRO A 237 11.88 16.13 18.45
CA PRO A 237 12.96 15.49 19.20
C PRO A 237 12.52 14.22 19.95
N ASP A 238 11.29 14.16 20.44
CA ASP A 238 10.77 12.99 21.16
C ASP A 238 10.66 11.76 20.25
N ASP A 239 10.24 11.95 19.01
CA ASP A 239 10.18 10.87 18.02
C ASP A 239 11.58 10.36 17.67
N VAL A 240 12.54 11.27 17.51
CA VAL A 240 13.96 10.92 17.27
C VAL A 240 14.53 10.17 18.48
N ALA A 241 14.20 10.59 19.71
CA ALA A 241 14.62 9.90 20.93
C ALA A 241 14.06 8.47 21.00
N VAL A 242 12.83 8.24 20.55
CA VAL A 242 12.24 6.91 20.41
C VAL A 242 13.05 6.08 19.40
N ALA A 243 13.32 6.60 18.21
CA ALA A 243 14.09 5.89 17.17
C ALA A 243 15.52 5.55 17.65
N ASN A 244 16.10 6.40 18.49
CA ASN A 244 17.44 6.16 19.05
C ASN A 244 17.51 4.98 20.04
N LYS A 245 16.40 4.60 20.69
CA LYS A 245 16.33 3.48 21.63
C LYS A 245 15.96 2.15 20.96
N VAL A 246 15.36 2.21 19.78
CA VAL A 246 14.84 1.06 19.05
C VAL A 246 15.71 0.77 17.85
N SER A 247 15.80 -0.48 17.47
CA SER A 247 16.33 -0.90 16.18
C SER A 247 15.33 -1.84 15.50
N VAL A 248 15.56 -2.13 14.23
CA VAL A 248 14.73 -3.06 13.46
C VAL A 248 15.58 -4.14 12.82
N VAL A 249 14.99 -5.33 12.72
CA VAL A 249 15.52 -6.40 11.87
C VAL A 249 14.55 -6.66 10.73
N PHE A 250 15.07 -7.04 9.58
CA PHE A 250 14.34 -7.62 8.47
C PHE A 250 14.34 -9.14 8.67
N PRO A 251 13.23 -9.76 9.11
CA PRO A 251 13.25 -11.16 9.52
C PRO A 251 13.51 -12.12 8.35
N ASN A 252 13.89 -13.34 8.68
CA ASN A 252 14.01 -14.47 7.76
C ASN A 252 15.05 -14.31 6.63
N GLN A 253 16.11 -13.51 6.84
CA GLN A 253 17.14 -13.30 5.82
C GLN A 253 17.91 -14.57 5.45
N SER A 254 18.05 -15.50 6.39
CA SER A 254 18.66 -16.82 6.16
C SER A 254 17.69 -17.88 5.63
N SER A 255 16.39 -17.57 5.56
CA SER A 255 15.35 -18.51 5.11
C SER A 255 14.51 -17.93 3.96
N TRP A 256 13.22 -17.77 4.12
CA TRP A 256 12.29 -17.38 3.05
C TRP A 256 12.23 -15.86 2.78
N GLY A 257 12.82 -15.04 3.62
CA GLY A 257 12.89 -13.59 3.42
C GLY A 257 11.82 -12.83 4.22
N THR A 258 11.94 -11.51 4.22
CA THR A 258 11.01 -10.64 4.95
C THR A 258 9.68 -10.51 4.21
N HIS A 259 8.57 -10.60 4.93
CA HIS A 259 7.24 -10.34 4.39
C HIS A 259 7.14 -8.89 3.90
N LEU A 260 6.74 -8.74 2.63
CA LEU A 260 6.39 -7.46 2.04
C LEU A 260 4.87 -7.34 1.92
N ASN A 261 4.38 -6.14 2.20
CA ASN A 261 3.03 -5.73 1.84
C ASN A 261 3.07 -4.57 0.87
N ILE A 262 1.95 -4.27 0.21
CA ILE A 262 1.87 -3.25 -0.83
C ILE A 262 0.82 -2.19 -0.52
N ALA A 263 1.01 -0.99 -1.07
CA ALA A 263 -0.11 -0.18 -1.52
C ALA A 263 -0.24 -0.40 -3.02
N GLY A 264 -1.46 -0.55 -3.49
CA GLY A 264 -1.70 -0.86 -4.90
C GLY A 264 -2.89 -0.12 -5.46
N GLY A 265 -3.04 -0.21 -6.77
CA GLY A 265 -4.08 0.45 -7.53
C GLY A 265 -4.76 -0.47 -8.52
N ALA A 266 -6.02 -0.18 -8.79
CA ALA A 266 -6.89 -0.87 -9.73
C ALA A 266 -7.72 0.13 -10.53
N VAL A 267 -8.14 -0.26 -11.73
CA VAL A 267 -9.20 0.43 -12.45
C VAL A 267 -10.55 -0.03 -11.88
N ALA A 268 -11.43 0.89 -11.53
CA ALA A 268 -12.75 0.55 -11.02
C ALA A 268 -13.58 -0.17 -12.10
N LYS A 269 -14.40 -1.15 -11.68
CA LYS A 269 -15.16 -2.04 -12.57
C LYS A 269 -15.96 -1.30 -13.64
N TYR A 270 -16.57 -0.19 -13.26
CA TYR A 270 -17.47 0.59 -14.11
C TYR A 270 -16.88 1.94 -14.52
N SER A 271 -15.56 2.06 -14.52
CA SER A 271 -14.87 3.29 -14.95
C SER A 271 -15.31 3.74 -16.34
N LYS A 272 -15.65 5.02 -16.43
CA LYS A 272 -16.01 5.67 -17.68
C LYS A 272 -14.82 6.33 -18.38
N ASN A 273 -13.70 6.51 -17.63
CA ASN A 273 -12.48 7.14 -18.10
C ASN A 273 -11.30 6.13 -18.06
N LYS A 274 -11.54 4.90 -18.55
CA LYS A 274 -10.59 3.79 -18.47
C LYS A 274 -9.18 4.15 -18.93
N ASP A 275 -9.05 4.84 -20.07
CA ASP A 275 -7.73 5.18 -20.63
C ASP A 275 -6.98 6.16 -19.74
N ASN A 276 -7.67 7.14 -19.15
CA ASN A 276 -7.09 8.06 -18.19
C ASN A 276 -6.73 7.36 -16.87
N ALA A 277 -7.54 6.38 -16.43
CA ALA A 277 -7.25 5.55 -15.27
C ALA A 277 -5.97 4.72 -15.48
N VAL A 278 -5.80 4.10 -16.64
CA VAL A 278 -4.58 3.37 -17.00
C VAL A 278 -3.37 4.30 -17.03
N LYS A 279 -3.48 5.46 -17.71
CA LYS A 279 -2.41 6.48 -17.72
C LYS A 279 -1.99 6.90 -16.31
N PHE A 280 -2.96 7.05 -15.39
CA PHE A 280 -2.66 7.41 -14.01
C PHE A 280 -1.93 6.28 -13.26
N LEU A 281 -2.35 5.02 -13.40
CA LEU A 281 -1.63 3.88 -12.82
C LEU A 281 -0.21 3.75 -13.39
N GLU A 282 -0.04 3.95 -14.69
CA GLU A 282 1.28 3.96 -15.34
C GLU A 282 2.17 5.11 -14.84
N TYR A 283 1.59 6.28 -14.58
CA TYR A 283 2.31 7.39 -13.96
C TYR A 283 2.77 7.01 -12.54
N LEU A 284 1.89 6.42 -11.73
CA LEU A 284 2.26 5.99 -10.38
C LEU A 284 3.35 4.91 -10.36
N ALA A 285 3.51 4.15 -11.45
CA ALA A 285 4.61 3.20 -11.65
C ALA A 285 5.87 3.83 -12.31
N SER A 286 5.84 5.12 -12.66
CA SER A 286 7.00 5.80 -13.25
C SER A 286 8.13 6.02 -12.26
N PRO A 287 9.38 6.16 -12.71
CA PRO A 287 10.51 6.44 -11.82
C PRO A 287 10.31 7.67 -10.93
N GLU A 288 9.68 8.73 -11.45
CA GLU A 288 9.36 9.94 -10.69
C GLU A 288 8.45 9.63 -9.51
N ALA A 289 7.30 9.02 -9.76
CA ALA A 289 6.32 8.69 -8.72
C ALA A 289 6.88 7.66 -7.72
N GLN A 290 7.63 6.69 -8.18
CA GLN A 290 8.25 5.66 -7.34
C GLN A 290 9.32 6.25 -6.41
N THR A 291 10.14 7.18 -6.90
CA THR A 291 11.09 7.94 -6.08
C THR A 291 10.36 8.80 -5.04
N TYR A 292 9.22 9.37 -5.43
CA TYR A 292 8.38 10.13 -4.52
C TYR A 292 7.82 9.28 -3.39
N PHE A 293 7.30 8.07 -3.67
CA PHE A 293 6.85 7.14 -2.64
C PHE A 293 7.97 6.83 -1.63
N ALA A 294 9.18 6.62 -2.12
CA ALA A 294 10.32 6.37 -1.27
C ALA A 294 10.67 7.57 -0.37
N ASN A 295 10.75 8.75 -0.95
CA ASN A 295 11.22 9.94 -0.24
C ASN A 295 10.13 10.62 0.60
N GLY A 296 8.88 10.65 0.10
CA GLY A 296 7.74 11.26 0.78
C GLY A 296 7.11 10.36 1.83
N ASN A 297 6.92 9.09 1.52
CA ASN A 297 6.16 8.15 2.34
C ASN A 297 7.02 7.12 3.08
N ASN A 298 8.33 7.08 2.83
CA ASN A 298 9.26 6.09 3.38
C ASN A 298 8.88 4.63 3.00
N GLU A 299 8.36 4.45 1.80
CA GLU A 299 8.01 3.14 1.23
C GLU A 299 9.02 2.80 0.12
N TRP A 300 9.35 1.51 -0.05
CA TRP A 300 10.20 1.12 -1.18
C TRP A 300 9.40 1.15 -2.49
N PRO A 301 10.07 1.49 -3.59
CA PRO A 301 9.48 1.35 -4.92
C PRO A 301 9.01 -0.09 -5.17
N ALA A 302 7.83 -0.23 -5.80
CA ALA A 302 7.40 -1.53 -6.32
C ALA A 302 7.95 -1.78 -7.73
N ALA A 303 8.24 -0.72 -8.50
CA ALA A 303 8.78 -0.83 -9.84
C ALA A 303 10.24 -1.28 -9.83
N LYS A 304 10.56 -2.18 -10.76
CA LYS A 304 11.93 -2.64 -11.01
C LYS A 304 12.82 -1.45 -11.38
N ASN A 305 14.10 -1.57 -11.02
CA ASN A 305 15.15 -0.62 -11.41
C ASN A 305 14.99 0.80 -10.86
N VAL A 306 14.10 1.03 -9.91
CA VAL A 306 14.02 2.28 -9.17
C VAL A 306 14.64 2.08 -7.80
N GLN A 307 15.71 2.82 -7.53
CA GLN A 307 16.38 2.83 -6.23
C GLN A 307 15.89 4.01 -5.40
N THR A 308 16.03 3.90 -4.09
CA THR A 308 15.69 4.98 -3.16
C THR A 308 16.95 5.63 -2.58
N ASP A 309 16.90 6.96 -2.49
CA ASP A 309 17.91 7.76 -1.77
C ASP A 309 17.47 8.12 -0.35
N ASN A 310 16.33 7.60 0.10
CA ASN A 310 15.80 7.88 1.43
C ASN A 310 16.79 7.44 2.53
N PRO A 311 17.33 8.37 3.33
CA PRO A 311 18.39 8.05 4.31
C PRO A 311 17.91 7.12 5.41
N ALA A 312 16.63 7.18 5.81
CA ALA A 312 16.10 6.29 6.84
C ALA A 312 15.97 4.85 6.31
N LEU A 313 15.50 4.67 5.08
CA LEU A 313 15.42 3.34 4.46
C LEU A 313 16.82 2.73 4.29
N LYS A 314 17.80 3.52 3.83
CA LYS A 314 19.19 3.09 3.75
C LYS A 314 19.79 2.71 5.11
N ALA A 315 19.58 3.56 6.12
CA ALA A 315 20.08 3.29 7.48
C ALA A 315 19.46 2.01 8.08
N MET A 316 18.16 1.78 7.87
CA MET A 316 17.48 0.57 8.35
C MET A 316 18.04 -0.72 7.75
N THR A 317 18.45 -0.68 6.49
CA THR A 317 19.03 -1.82 5.76
C THR A 317 20.56 -1.85 5.80
N GLN A 318 21.21 -0.91 6.50
CA GLN A 318 22.66 -0.72 6.48
C GLN A 318 23.20 -0.55 5.04
N ASP A 319 22.42 0.11 4.21
CA ASP A 319 22.68 0.34 2.77
C ASP A 319 22.91 -0.94 1.95
N LYS A 320 22.30 -2.05 2.39
CA LYS A 320 22.33 -3.33 1.71
C LYS A 320 20.93 -3.77 1.29
N PRO A 321 20.78 -4.45 0.16
CA PRO A 321 19.51 -5.06 -0.18
C PRO A 321 19.14 -6.15 0.84
N PHE A 322 17.90 -6.21 1.26
CA PHE A 322 17.38 -7.30 2.07
C PHE A 322 16.61 -8.30 1.20
N LYS A 323 16.64 -9.57 1.62
CA LYS A 323 15.85 -10.61 0.98
C LYS A 323 14.39 -10.46 1.36
N SER A 324 13.53 -10.29 0.37
CA SER A 324 12.07 -10.37 0.55
C SER A 324 11.56 -11.76 0.16
N GLU A 325 10.41 -12.14 0.71
CA GLU A 325 9.69 -13.33 0.25
C GLU A 325 9.28 -13.23 -1.22
N THR A 326 9.08 -14.38 -1.85
CA THR A 326 8.76 -14.46 -3.28
C THR A 326 7.37 -15.03 -3.58
N ILE A 327 6.60 -15.38 -2.54
CA ILE A 327 5.22 -15.83 -2.75
C ILE A 327 4.41 -14.72 -3.41
N PRO A 328 3.50 -15.06 -4.34
CA PRO A 328 2.58 -14.07 -4.88
C PRO A 328 1.76 -13.45 -3.76
N ILE A 329 1.69 -12.13 -3.75
CA ILE A 329 0.98 -11.44 -2.67
C ILE A 329 -0.53 -11.74 -2.66
N SER A 330 -1.08 -12.21 -3.78
CA SER A 330 -2.45 -12.73 -3.87
C SER A 330 -2.66 -14.00 -3.01
N ALA A 331 -1.61 -14.82 -2.82
CA ALA A 331 -1.69 -16.00 -1.94
C ALA A 331 -1.88 -15.61 -0.48
N VAL A 332 -1.28 -14.48 -0.06
CA VAL A 332 -1.51 -13.91 1.27
C VAL A 332 -2.99 -13.54 1.46
N GLY A 333 -3.59 -12.91 0.46
CA GLY A 333 -5.01 -12.55 0.48
C GLY A 333 -5.95 -13.76 0.60
N SER A 334 -5.63 -14.86 -0.08
CA SER A 334 -6.45 -16.09 -0.06
C SER A 334 -6.46 -16.77 1.32
N ASN A 335 -5.44 -16.59 2.13
CA ASN A 335 -5.34 -17.19 3.46
C ASN A 335 -6.07 -16.42 4.56
N MET A 336 -6.57 -15.21 4.31
CA MET A 336 -7.11 -14.36 5.37
C MET A 336 -8.25 -14.98 6.17
N ALA A 337 -9.21 -15.65 5.49
CA ALA A 337 -10.32 -16.31 6.18
C ALA A 337 -9.81 -17.45 7.07
N LYS A 338 -8.83 -18.20 6.60
CA LYS A 338 -8.17 -19.26 7.36
C LYS A 338 -7.44 -18.68 8.58
N VAL A 339 -6.66 -17.63 8.38
CA VAL A 339 -5.94 -16.93 9.45
C VAL A 339 -6.91 -16.42 10.51
N GLN A 340 -8.03 -15.80 10.12
CA GLN A 340 -9.04 -15.34 11.07
C GLN A 340 -9.58 -16.51 11.91
N GLN A 341 -9.90 -17.65 11.30
CA GLN A 341 -10.32 -18.84 12.06
C GLN A 341 -9.24 -19.36 13.03
N MET A 342 -7.95 -19.25 12.61
CA MET A 342 -6.83 -19.62 13.47
C MET A 342 -6.70 -18.69 14.68
N LEU A 343 -6.91 -17.38 14.48
CA LEU A 343 -6.93 -16.38 15.56
C LEU A 343 -8.09 -16.61 16.51
N ASP A 344 -9.28 -16.91 15.97
CA ASP A 344 -10.47 -17.22 16.79
C ASP A 344 -10.24 -18.45 17.67
N ARG A 345 -9.66 -19.53 17.10
CA ARG A 345 -9.29 -20.74 17.88
C ARG A 345 -8.26 -20.44 18.98
N ALA A 346 -7.30 -19.55 18.70
CA ALA A 346 -6.30 -19.13 19.68
C ALA A 346 -6.86 -18.11 20.69
N GLY A 347 -8.03 -17.54 20.47
CA GLY A 347 -8.53 -16.39 21.23
C GLY A 347 -7.59 -15.19 21.15
N PHE A 348 -6.99 -14.95 19.98
CA PHE A 348 -6.01 -13.90 19.73
C PHE A 348 -6.68 -12.77 18.95
N GLN A 349 -6.99 -11.66 19.63
CA GLN A 349 -7.72 -10.50 19.07
C GLN A 349 -6.83 -9.32 18.76
#